data_3d7cf11c403bde31182c267cfbae74e6
#
_entry.id   3d7cf11c403bde31182c267cfbae74e6
#
_cell.length_a   1.000
_cell.length_b   1.000
_cell.length_c   1.000
_cell.angle_alpha   90.00
_cell.angle_beta   90.00
_cell.angle_gamma   90.00
#
_symmetry.space_group_name_H-M   'P 1'
#
loop_
_entity.id
_entity.type
_entity.pdbx_description
1 polymer ?
#
loop_
_entity_poly.entity_id
_entity_poly.type
_entity_poly.pdbx_seq_one_letter_code
_entity_poly.pdbx_strand_id
1 'polypeptide(L)'
;LQQVIGLDNEGDATDDDIFSSKEKRKVGDKWPVNKKNAIEDFRKDDIRIDADRFKGETELAGVVKVKGIECYRLTGSFDAKQFQPPVPRGFRVQESGLTAKYAGSFPIDTNLPELETTVDIRMYFRASLRNVELEFDRRLKKDITVTPLN
;
A
#
# COMPACT_ATOMS: atom_id res chain seq x y z
N LEU A 1 5.21 -7.75 -22.34
CA LEU A 1 6.02 -7.22 -22.34
C LEU A 1 6.93 -6.42 -21.38
N GLN A 2 6.57 -5.85 -20.28
CA GLN A 2 7.40 -4.84 -19.67
C GLN A 2 7.59 -5.02 -18.19
N GLN A 3 8.65 -4.49 -17.73
CA GLN A 3 9.12 -4.59 -16.40
C GLN A 3 8.77 -3.34 -15.61
N VAL A 4 8.18 -3.51 -14.45
CA VAL A 4 8.09 -2.47 -13.45
C VAL A 4 9.09 -2.79 -12.36
N ILE A 5 9.99 -1.87 -12.09
CA ILE A 5 11.05 -2.06 -11.10
C ILE A 5 10.80 -1.10 -9.95
N GLY A 6 10.79 -1.63 -8.74
CA GLY A 6 10.86 -0.81 -7.54
C GLY A 6 12.21 -0.12 -7.45
N LEU A 7 12.22 1.10 -6.95
CA LEU A 7 13.46 1.81 -6.66
C LEU A 7 14.03 1.27 -5.35
N ASP A 8 15.30 0.91 -5.38
CA ASP A 8 16.03 0.54 -4.17
C ASP A 8 16.29 1.82 -3.36
N ASN A 9 15.43 2.06 -2.39
CA ASN A 9 15.68 3.08 -1.39
C ASN A 9 16.21 2.40 -0.12
N GLU A 10 17.40 2.77 0.28
CA GLU A 10 17.90 2.40 1.60
C GLU A 10 17.07 3.14 2.63
N GLY A 11 16.25 2.43 3.39
CA GLY A 11 15.44 3.02 4.45
C GLY A 11 14.09 2.34 4.64
N ASP A 12 13.08 3.13 4.95
CA ASP A 12 11.73 2.66 5.15
C ASP A 12 11.11 2.08 3.89
N ALA A 13 10.34 1.02 4.03
CA ALA A 13 9.60 0.45 2.91
C ALA A 13 8.70 1.51 2.28
N THR A 14 8.82 1.68 0.98
CA THR A 14 7.98 2.59 0.21
C THR A 14 6.79 1.83 -0.39
N ASP A 15 5.83 2.57 -0.94
CA ASP A 15 4.73 1.95 -1.68
C ASP A 15 5.26 1.07 -2.83
N ASP A 16 6.39 1.46 -3.42
CA ASP A 16 7.06 0.67 -4.45
C ASP A 16 7.56 -0.68 -3.91
N ASP A 17 8.12 -0.71 -2.72
CA ASP A 17 8.61 -1.94 -2.10
C ASP A 17 7.48 -2.92 -1.77
N ILE A 18 6.28 -2.40 -1.56
CA ILE A 18 5.11 -3.19 -1.23
C ILE A 18 4.40 -3.70 -2.49
N PHE A 19 4.24 -2.87 -3.50
CA PHE A 19 3.41 -3.15 -4.68
C PHE A 19 4.18 -3.53 -5.93
N SER A 20 5.48 -3.22 -6.04
CA SER A 20 6.25 -3.49 -7.24
C SER A 20 6.55 -4.98 -7.45
N SER A 21 7.07 -5.30 -8.62
CA SER A 21 7.53 -6.64 -8.97
C SER A 21 8.99 -6.60 -9.39
N LYS A 22 9.78 -7.54 -8.89
CA LYS A 22 11.17 -7.76 -9.35
C LYS A 22 11.22 -8.56 -10.65
N GLU A 23 10.12 -9.18 -11.03
CA GLU A 23 10.00 -9.93 -12.26
C GLU A 23 9.45 -9.08 -13.38
N LYS A 24 9.77 -9.44 -14.62
CA LYS A 24 9.16 -8.81 -15.79
C LYS A 24 7.67 -9.10 -15.84
N ARG A 25 6.88 -8.07 -16.01
CA ARG A 25 5.42 -8.15 -16.10
C ARG A 25 4.93 -7.53 -17.40
N LYS A 26 3.78 -8.01 -17.84
CA LYS A 26 3.05 -7.45 -19.00
C LYS A 26 1.68 -6.97 -18.55
N VAL A 27 1.06 -6.14 -19.35
CA VAL A 27 -0.29 -5.64 -19.08
C VAL A 27 -1.26 -6.81 -18.85
N GLY A 28 -2.00 -6.73 -17.76
CA GLY A 28 -2.92 -7.78 -17.31
C GLY A 28 -2.32 -8.74 -16.29
N ASP A 29 -1.01 -8.72 -16.09
CA ASP A 29 -0.38 -9.57 -15.07
C ASP A 29 -0.74 -9.10 -13.67
N LYS A 30 -0.91 -10.08 -12.79
CA LYS A 30 -1.18 -9.87 -11.38
C LYS A 30 -0.15 -10.59 -10.53
N TRP A 31 0.16 -10.03 -9.39
CA TRP A 31 1.08 -10.64 -8.43
C TRP A 31 0.69 -10.26 -6.99
N PRO A 32 1.04 -11.10 -6.01
CA PRO A 32 0.76 -10.78 -4.63
C PRO A 32 1.54 -9.55 -4.17
N VAL A 33 0.91 -8.75 -3.32
CA VAL A 33 1.59 -7.68 -2.59
C VAL A 33 2.71 -8.27 -1.74
N ASN A 34 3.82 -7.56 -1.60
CA ASN A 34 4.90 -7.97 -0.72
C ASN A 34 4.45 -7.88 0.74
N LYS A 35 3.88 -8.98 1.21
CA LYS A 35 3.32 -9.12 2.54
C LYS A 35 4.32 -8.80 3.64
N LYS A 36 5.54 -9.28 3.51
CA LYS A 36 6.60 -9.06 4.50
C LYS A 36 6.89 -7.57 4.67
N ASN A 37 7.10 -6.86 3.57
CA ASN A 37 7.39 -5.44 3.61
C ASN A 37 6.22 -4.63 4.15
N ALA A 38 4.99 -4.96 3.77
CA ALA A 38 3.79 -4.30 4.29
C ALA A 38 3.65 -4.49 5.81
N ILE A 39 3.81 -5.71 6.30
CA ILE A 39 3.71 -6.02 7.73
C ILE A 39 4.82 -5.32 8.53
N GLU A 40 6.04 -5.30 8.03
CA GLU A 40 7.15 -4.60 8.68
C GLU A 40 6.93 -3.09 8.75
N ASP A 41 6.35 -2.51 7.70
CA ASP A 41 6.06 -1.08 7.66
C ASP A 41 5.02 -0.70 8.74
N PHE A 42 3.94 -1.45 8.86
CA PHE A 42 2.94 -1.22 9.90
C PHE A 42 3.48 -1.47 11.31
N ARG A 43 4.44 -2.37 11.47
CA ARG A 43 5.07 -2.63 12.77
C ARG A 43 5.78 -1.40 13.34
N LYS A 44 6.28 -0.52 12.51
CA LYS A 44 6.91 0.74 12.93
C LYS A 44 5.95 1.64 13.70
N ASP A 45 4.67 1.55 13.39
CA ASP A 45 3.59 2.27 14.06
C ASP A 45 2.91 1.42 15.16
N ASP A 46 3.60 0.38 15.63
CA ASP A 46 3.08 -0.58 16.63
C ASP A 46 1.80 -1.32 16.20
N ILE A 47 1.57 -1.42 14.91
CA ILE A 47 0.47 -2.20 14.34
C ILE A 47 0.98 -3.58 13.98
N ARG A 48 0.47 -4.61 14.64
CA ARG A 48 0.89 -6.00 14.42
C ARG A 48 -0.13 -6.73 13.57
N ILE A 49 0.32 -7.21 12.42
CA ILE A 49 -0.51 -7.91 11.46
C ILE A 49 -0.05 -9.38 11.38
N ASP A 50 -1.01 -10.28 11.50
CA ASP A 50 -0.79 -11.70 11.25
C ASP A 50 -0.74 -11.94 9.74
N ALA A 51 0.34 -12.55 9.27
CA ALA A 51 0.52 -12.85 7.86
C ALA A 51 -0.60 -13.71 7.27
N ASP A 52 -1.17 -14.61 8.05
CA ASP A 52 -2.28 -15.48 7.61
C ASP A 52 -3.60 -14.72 7.40
N ARG A 53 -3.69 -13.51 7.93
CA ARG A 53 -4.87 -12.64 7.84
C ARG A 53 -4.66 -11.45 6.91
N PHE A 54 -3.56 -11.45 6.20
CA PHE A 54 -3.20 -10.43 5.22
C PHE A 54 -3.41 -10.97 3.81
N LYS A 55 -4.13 -10.23 2.98
CA LYS A 55 -4.34 -10.54 1.56
C LYS A 55 -4.13 -9.29 0.73
N GLY A 56 -3.42 -9.43 -0.36
CA GLY A 56 -3.20 -8.32 -1.27
C GLY A 56 -2.70 -8.74 -2.63
N GLU A 57 -3.05 -7.96 -3.62
CA GLU A 57 -2.71 -8.19 -5.01
C GLU A 57 -2.42 -6.89 -5.73
N THR A 58 -1.47 -6.94 -6.65
CA THR A 58 -1.12 -5.86 -7.56
C THR A 58 -1.36 -6.30 -8.99
N GLU A 59 -1.74 -5.36 -9.83
CA GLU A 59 -1.97 -5.58 -11.27
C GLU A 59 -1.26 -4.50 -12.08
N LEU A 60 -0.63 -4.91 -13.18
CA LEU A 60 -0.22 -3.98 -14.24
C LEU A 60 -1.44 -3.74 -15.14
N ALA A 61 -2.20 -2.68 -14.80
CA ALA A 61 -3.53 -2.46 -15.37
C ALA A 61 -3.50 -2.01 -16.81
N GLY A 62 -2.44 -1.31 -17.24
CA GLY A 62 -2.37 -0.83 -18.61
C GLY A 62 -1.25 0.17 -18.85
N VAL A 63 -1.29 0.75 -20.03
CA VAL A 63 -0.45 1.89 -20.42
C VAL A 63 -1.36 3.10 -20.54
N VAL A 64 -0.98 4.19 -19.90
CA VAL A 64 -1.72 5.45 -19.89
C VAL A 64 -0.80 6.61 -20.21
N LYS A 65 -1.36 7.72 -20.66
CA LYS A 65 -0.61 8.97 -20.81
C LYS A 65 -0.91 9.90 -19.65
N VAL A 66 0.14 10.35 -19.00
CA VAL A 66 0.08 11.35 -17.94
C VAL A 66 0.88 12.57 -18.41
N LYS A 67 0.20 13.69 -18.60
CA LYS A 67 0.82 14.93 -19.14
C LYS A 67 1.62 14.70 -20.43
N GLY A 68 1.09 13.84 -21.31
CA GLY A 68 1.73 13.50 -22.58
C GLY A 68 2.82 12.43 -22.48
N ILE A 69 3.14 11.94 -21.30
CA ILE A 69 4.18 10.92 -21.06
C ILE A 69 3.53 9.55 -20.95
N GLU A 70 4.02 8.58 -21.71
CA GLU A 70 3.55 7.21 -21.63
C GLU A 70 4.02 6.55 -20.33
N CYS A 71 3.08 6.00 -19.57
CA CYS A 71 3.30 5.37 -18.30
C CYS A 71 2.66 4.00 -18.20
N TYR A 72 3.28 3.12 -17.42
CA TYR A 72 2.61 1.94 -16.90
C TYR A 72 1.71 2.33 -15.73
N ARG A 73 0.49 1.82 -15.71
CA ARG A 73 -0.44 2.00 -14.60
C ARG A 73 -0.46 0.75 -13.73
N LEU A 74 0.00 0.89 -12.49
CA LEU A 74 -0.15 -0.12 -11.46
C LEU A 74 -1.36 0.19 -10.58
N THR A 75 -2.11 -0.84 -10.24
CA THR A 75 -3.13 -0.77 -9.20
C THR A 75 -2.90 -1.90 -8.21
N GLY A 76 -3.12 -1.63 -6.95
CA GLY A 76 -2.94 -2.63 -5.91
C GLY A 76 -3.91 -2.42 -4.76
N SER A 77 -4.15 -3.46 -4.02
CA SER A 77 -4.94 -3.40 -2.80
C SER A 77 -4.51 -4.48 -1.84
N PHE A 78 -4.65 -4.22 -0.57
CA PHE A 78 -4.55 -5.25 0.45
C PHE A 78 -5.54 -5.01 1.58
N ASP A 79 -5.85 -6.07 2.29
CA ASP A 79 -6.63 -6.02 3.52
C ASP A 79 -5.98 -6.91 4.59
N ALA A 80 -6.13 -6.48 5.83
CA ALA A 80 -5.74 -7.24 6.99
C ALA A 80 -6.86 -7.18 8.03
N LYS A 81 -7.27 -8.34 8.51
CA LYS A 81 -8.31 -8.47 9.54
C LYS A 81 -7.70 -8.89 10.86
N GLN A 82 -8.34 -8.49 11.94
CA GLN A 82 -7.95 -8.90 13.29
C GLN A 82 -6.49 -8.59 13.62
N PHE A 83 -6.02 -7.44 13.12
CA PHE A 83 -4.70 -6.94 13.50
C PHE A 83 -4.72 -6.41 14.94
N GLN A 84 -3.54 -6.31 15.55
CA GLN A 84 -3.37 -5.78 16.89
C GLN A 84 -2.91 -4.31 16.79
N PRO A 85 -3.81 -3.34 17.04
CA PRO A 85 -3.46 -1.93 17.07
C PRO A 85 -2.74 -1.54 18.36
N PRO A 86 -2.07 -0.38 18.41
CA PRO A 86 -1.57 0.17 19.65
C PRO A 86 -2.72 0.72 20.50
N VAL A 87 -3.16 -0.03 21.48
CA VAL A 87 -4.20 0.39 22.42
C VAL A 87 -3.62 0.61 23.81
N PRO A 88 -4.23 1.45 24.65
CA PRO A 88 -3.80 1.63 26.02
C PRO A 88 -3.79 0.31 26.80
N ARG A 89 -2.90 0.24 27.78
CA ARG A 89 -2.75 -0.97 28.60
C ARG A 89 -4.08 -1.38 29.23
N GLY A 90 -4.38 -2.67 29.12
CA GLY A 90 -5.58 -3.27 29.69
C GLY A 90 -6.77 -3.32 28.73
N PHE A 91 -6.76 -2.57 27.65
CA PHE A 91 -7.79 -2.67 26.63
C PHE A 91 -7.68 -3.97 25.85
N ARG A 92 -8.82 -4.56 25.55
CA ARG A 92 -8.94 -5.76 24.73
C ARG A 92 -9.55 -5.38 23.39
N VAL A 93 -8.86 -5.71 22.31
CA VAL A 93 -9.36 -5.48 20.94
C VAL A 93 -10.50 -6.47 20.65
N GLN A 94 -11.65 -5.93 20.27
CA GLN A 94 -12.85 -6.70 19.91
C GLN A 94 -12.92 -6.94 18.41
N GLU A 95 -12.56 -5.93 17.64
CA GLU A 95 -12.67 -5.93 16.19
C GLU A 95 -11.61 -5.00 15.62
N SER A 96 -11.02 -5.39 14.49
CA SER A 96 -10.10 -4.54 13.75
C SER A 96 -10.08 -4.90 12.26
N GLY A 97 -9.88 -3.91 11.43
CA GLY A 97 -9.76 -4.07 9.99
C GLY A 97 -8.92 -2.96 9.38
N LEU A 98 -8.13 -3.32 8.39
CA LEU A 98 -7.27 -2.42 7.64
C LEU A 98 -7.44 -2.73 6.16
N THR A 99 -7.68 -1.70 5.36
CA THR A 99 -7.72 -1.80 3.90
C THR A 99 -6.84 -0.73 3.30
N ALA A 100 -6.15 -1.07 2.23
CA ALA A 100 -5.35 -0.13 1.48
C ALA A 100 -5.59 -0.30 -0.02
N LYS A 101 -5.67 0.81 -0.74
CA LYS A 101 -5.72 0.86 -2.20
C LYS A 101 -4.59 1.75 -2.69
N TYR A 102 -3.94 1.29 -3.72
CA TYR A 102 -2.82 1.98 -4.35
C TYR A 102 -3.05 2.08 -5.85
N ALA A 103 -2.66 3.20 -6.43
CA ALA A 103 -2.54 3.35 -7.87
C ALA A 103 -1.34 4.24 -8.18
N GLY A 104 -0.52 3.82 -9.12
CA GLY A 104 0.67 4.56 -9.52
C GLY A 104 0.85 4.59 -11.04
N SER A 105 1.42 5.67 -11.56
CA SER A 105 1.76 5.82 -12.96
C SER A 105 3.26 6.02 -13.10
N PHE A 106 3.92 5.03 -13.69
CA PHE A 106 5.37 4.97 -13.85
C PHE A 106 5.74 5.19 -15.31
N PRO A 107 6.53 6.23 -15.64
CA PRO A 107 6.98 6.43 -17.00
C PRO A 107 7.70 5.20 -17.57
N ILE A 108 7.44 4.91 -18.84
CA ILE A 108 8.18 3.88 -19.57
C ILE A 108 9.65 4.25 -19.67
N ASP A 109 9.93 5.55 -19.80
CA ASP A 109 11.28 6.09 -19.67
C ASP A 109 11.71 6.05 -18.19
N THR A 110 12.61 5.13 -17.86
CA THR A 110 13.10 4.90 -16.50
C THR A 110 13.92 6.05 -15.91
N ASN A 111 14.29 7.04 -16.71
CA ASN A 111 14.98 8.23 -16.20
C ASN A 111 14.02 9.26 -15.55
N LEU A 112 12.72 9.05 -15.70
CA LEU A 112 11.69 9.88 -15.09
C LEU A 112 11.15 9.24 -13.81
N PRO A 113 10.81 10.05 -12.80
CA PRO A 113 10.19 9.52 -11.59
C PRO A 113 8.74 9.12 -11.83
N GLU A 114 8.16 8.41 -10.86
CA GLU A 114 6.72 8.18 -10.81
C GLU A 114 5.97 9.51 -10.90
N LEU A 115 4.98 9.59 -11.78
CA LEU A 115 4.27 10.85 -12.06
C LEU A 115 3.01 11.03 -11.22
N GLU A 116 2.32 9.95 -10.92
CA GLU A 116 1.12 9.98 -10.10
C GLU A 116 1.13 8.82 -9.12
N THR A 117 0.80 9.13 -7.88
CA THR A 117 0.61 8.14 -6.82
C THR A 117 -0.66 8.47 -6.06
N THR A 118 -1.53 7.50 -5.92
CA THR A 118 -2.73 7.60 -5.09
C THR A 118 -2.71 6.49 -4.06
N VAL A 119 -2.87 6.84 -2.81
CA VAL A 119 -2.99 5.89 -1.69
C VAL A 119 -4.24 6.22 -0.90
N ASP A 120 -5.02 5.19 -0.58
CA ASP A 120 -6.22 5.30 0.24
C ASP A 120 -6.19 4.18 1.28
N ILE A 121 -5.96 4.54 2.54
CA ILE A 121 -5.87 3.60 3.66
C ILE A 121 -7.00 3.88 4.63
N ARG A 122 -7.72 2.84 5.00
CA ARG A 122 -8.71 2.89 6.06
C ARG A 122 -8.35 1.92 7.16
N MET A 123 -8.34 2.41 8.39
CA MET A 123 -8.09 1.63 9.58
C MET A 123 -9.26 1.78 10.54
N TYR A 124 -9.78 0.66 11.02
CA TYR A 124 -10.85 0.62 12.00
C TYR A 124 -10.49 -0.36 13.10
N PHE A 125 -10.75 0.01 14.35
CA PHE A 125 -10.75 -0.94 15.45
C PHE A 125 -11.66 -0.50 16.59
N ARG A 126 -12.10 -1.48 17.36
CA ARG A 126 -12.87 -1.30 18.59
C ARG A 126 -12.21 -2.11 19.69
N ALA A 127 -12.01 -1.48 20.83
CA ALA A 127 -11.42 -2.10 22.01
C ALA A 127 -12.20 -1.72 23.26
N SER A 128 -12.15 -2.55 24.27
CA SER A 128 -12.89 -2.31 25.51
C SER A 128 -12.03 -2.59 26.76
N LEU A 129 -12.29 -1.84 27.79
CA LEU A 129 -11.77 -2.06 29.15
C LEU A 129 -12.91 -1.83 30.14
N ARG A 130 -13.39 -2.87 30.79
CA ARG A 130 -14.57 -2.80 31.68
C ARG A 130 -15.77 -2.16 30.99
N ASN A 131 -16.24 -1.02 31.47
CA ASN A 131 -17.39 -0.30 30.92
C ASN A 131 -17.01 0.80 29.91
N VAL A 132 -15.74 0.84 29.50
CA VAL A 132 -15.22 1.81 28.56
C VAL A 132 -15.00 1.14 27.21
N GLU A 133 -15.54 1.74 26.16
CA GLU A 133 -15.34 1.34 24.78
C GLU A 133 -14.56 2.40 24.04
N LEU A 134 -13.53 1.97 23.32
CA LEU A 134 -12.73 2.79 22.42
C LEU A 134 -13.03 2.39 20.99
N GLU A 135 -13.44 3.34 20.20
CA GLU A 135 -13.71 3.17 18.78
C GLU A 135 -12.80 4.08 17.98
N PHE A 136 -12.11 3.51 16.98
CA PHE A 136 -11.20 4.25 16.12
C PHE A 136 -11.55 3.95 14.66
N ASP A 137 -11.78 4.99 13.88
CA ASP A 137 -12.00 4.89 12.43
C ASP A 137 -11.26 6.04 11.77
N ARG A 138 -10.26 5.70 10.96
CA ARG A 138 -9.45 6.69 10.27
C ARG A 138 -9.26 6.31 8.82
N ARG A 139 -9.39 7.29 7.95
CA ARG A 139 -9.08 7.19 6.52
C ARG A 139 -7.99 8.19 6.18
N LEU A 140 -6.96 7.69 5.53
CA LEU A 140 -5.90 8.52 4.97
C LEU A 140 -5.94 8.40 3.46
N LYS A 141 -6.13 9.53 2.78
CA LYS A 141 -5.98 9.65 1.33
C LYS A 141 -4.77 10.51 1.02
N LYS A 142 -3.95 10.03 0.09
CA LYS A 142 -2.77 10.74 -0.36
C LYS A 142 -2.72 10.71 -1.87
N ASP A 143 -2.66 11.89 -2.48
CA ASP A 143 -2.50 12.06 -3.92
C ASP A 143 -1.22 12.85 -4.17
N ILE A 144 -0.30 12.28 -4.92
CA ILE A 144 0.93 12.93 -5.31
C ILE A 144 0.96 13.01 -6.83
N THR A 145 1.25 14.20 -7.34
CA THR A 145 1.49 14.43 -8.76
C THR A 145 2.85 15.07 -8.93
N VAL A 146 3.67 14.47 -9.77
CA VAL A 146 4.99 15.00 -10.13
C VAL A 146 4.93 15.52 -11.56
N THR A 147 5.38 16.74 -11.75
CA THR A 147 5.47 17.36 -13.08
C THR A 147 6.93 17.52 -13.46
N PRO A 148 7.45 16.79 -14.45
CA PRO A 148 8.80 17.04 -14.95
C PRO A 148 8.92 18.44 -15.52
N LEU A 149 10.00 19.13 -15.18
CA LEU A 149 10.32 20.44 -15.72
C LEU A 149 11.30 20.30 -16.89
N ASN A 150 11.04 21.04 -17.93
CA ASN A 150 11.93 21.07 -19.10
C ASN A 150 13.17 21.94 -18.85
#